data_50e655e2c01b284cbcc2cdb6fddc1a22
#
_entry.id   50e655e2c01b284cbcc2cdb6fddc1a22
#
_cell.length_a   1.000
_cell.length_b   1.000
_cell.length_c   1.000
_cell.angle_alpha   90.00
_cell.angle_beta   90.00
_cell.angle_gamma   90.00
#
_symmetry.space_group_name_H-M   'P 1'
#
loop_
_entity.id
_entity.type
_entity.pdbx_description
1 polymer ?
#
loop_
_entity_poly.entity_id
_entity_poly.type
_entity_poly.pdbx_seq_one_letter_code
_entity_poly.pdbx_strand_id
1 'polypeptide(L)'
;MTTNRLPQIAVCLVTIFVLIGAGCARETSGTQKTLRASQSAPRLDLSLRLTDGRWVELAELRGTPVLLFVFATFDAVSQASLKSLRPFVPQHPELVVVGVAAQPRAGQLVEAWDYALDPPFVLGTNPYGLVENGESTLGKIDTVPTFILYDADGYEIARTTGLLSEADLAQLVKPLSRPGD
;
A
#
# COMPACT_ATOMS: atom_id res chain seq x y z
N MET A 1 83.94 -29.64 11.19
CA MET A 1 84.04 -29.86 12.63
C MET A 1 82.64 -29.78 13.21
N THR A 2 82.19 -30.94 13.58
CA THR A 2 81.49 -31.35 14.78
C THR A 2 80.12 -30.81 14.98
N THR A 3 79.10 -31.62 14.65
CA THR A 3 78.34 -32.48 15.57
C THR A 3 77.60 -31.70 16.63
N ASN A 4 76.27 -31.77 16.81
CA ASN A 4 75.66 -32.90 17.48
C ASN A 4 74.12 -32.70 17.60
N ARG A 5 73.40 -33.71 17.15
CA ARG A 5 72.41 -34.51 17.86
C ARG A 5 71.16 -33.79 18.43
N LEU A 6 70.06 -34.23 17.90
CA LEU A 6 68.80 -34.61 18.50
C LEU A 6 68.96 -35.28 19.90
N PRO A 7 67.89 -35.46 20.74
CA PRO A 7 66.52 -35.88 20.34
C PRO A 7 65.34 -35.36 21.23
N GLN A 8 64.18 -35.67 20.73
CA GLN A 8 62.99 -36.21 21.44
C GLN A 8 62.44 -35.43 22.66
N ILE A 9 61.21 -35.19 22.66
CA ILE A 9 60.15 -36.06 23.27
C ILE A 9 58.77 -35.62 22.87
N ALA A 10 58.00 -36.59 22.43
CA ALA A 10 56.57 -36.51 22.18
C ALA A 10 55.81 -36.22 23.46
N VAL A 11 54.83 -35.34 23.38
CA VAL A 11 53.67 -35.39 24.27
C VAL A 11 52.41 -35.16 23.42
N CYS A 12 51.70 -36.26 23.22
CA CYS A 12 50.33 -36.27 22.75
C CYS A 12 49.44 -35.54 23.77
N LEU A 13 48.86 -34.47 23.37
CA LEU A 13 47.71 -33.92 24.06
C LEU A 13 46.54 -33.89 23.05
N VAL A 14 45.73 -34.95 23.19
CA VAL A 14 44.45 -35.08 22.54
C VAL A 14 43.53 -34.07 23.18
N THR A 15 43.37 -32.90 22.60
CA THR A 15 42.29 -32.00 22.94
C THR A 15 41.07 -32.31 22.07
N ILE A 16 40.12 -32.94 22.71
CA ILE A 16 38.77 -33.15 22.17
C ILE A 16 38.12 -31.79 21.98
N PHE A 17 38.05 -31.38 20.71
CA PHE A 17 37.27 -30.21 20.34
C PHE A 17 35.80 -30.65 20.21
N VAL A 18 35.04 -30.40 21.30
CA VAL A 18 33.58 -30.49 21.26
C VAL A 18 33.08 -29.39 20.35
N LEU A 19 32.69 -29.73 19.13
CA LEU A 19 31.95 -28.88 18.22
C LEU A 19 30.54 -28.71 18.79
N ILE A 20 30.34 -27.66 19.56
CA ILE A 20 29.01 -27.15 19.87
C ILE A 20 28.48 -26.55 18.58
N GLY A 21 27.62 -27.31 17.92
CA GLY A 21 26.85 -26.82 16.79
C GLY A 21 25.97 -25.64 17.22
N ALA A 22 26.41 -24.42 16.93
CA ALA A 22 25.55 -23.27 16.96
C ALA A 22 24.53 -23.43 15.83
N GLY A 23 23.36 -23.97 16.18
CA GLY A 23 22.18 -23.92 15.33
C GLY A 23 21.87 -22.45 15.07
N CYS A 24 22.10 -22.00 13.84
CA CYS A 24 21.51 -20.75 13.37
C CYS A 24 19.99 -20.91 13.43
N ALA A 25 19.39 -20.49 14.52
CA ALA A 25 17.98 -20.14 14.55
C ALA A 25 17.81 -18.99 13.55
N ARG A 26 17.31 -19.33 12.38
CA ARG A 26 16.90 -18.36 11.36
C ARG A 26 15.69 -17.66 11.96
N GLU A 27 15.94 -16.53 12.59
CA GLU A 27 14.86 -15.66 13.08
C GLU A 27 13.99 -15.25 11.90
N THR A 28 12.78 -15.77 11.86
CA THR A 28 11.68 -15.30 11.05
C THR A 28 11.18 -13.95 11.58
N SER A 29 12.11 -13.00 11.73
CA SER A 29 11.83 -11.67 12.27
C SER A 29 11.16 -10.73 11.25
N GLY A 30 11.10 -11.14 9.98
CA GLY A 30 10.57 -10.30 8.91
C GLY A 30 9.05 -10.14 8.94
N THR A 31 8.34 -11.21 9.24
CA THR A 31 6.85 -11.24 9.16
C THR A 31 6.21 -10.48 10.32
N GLN A 32 6.74 -10.60 11.54
CA GLN A 32 6.20 -9.87 12.69
C GLN A 32 6.46 -8.35 12.61
N LYS A 33 7.56 -7.93 11.99
CA LYS A 33 7.86 -6.50 11.84
C LYS A 33 6.93 -5.83 10.82
N THR A 34 6.57 -6.54 9.76
CA THR A 34 5.64 -6.04 8.73
C THR A 34 4.21 -5.93 9.28
N LEU A 35 3.74 -6.93 10.04
CA LEU A 35 2.41 -6.89 10.68
C LEU A 35 2.31 -5.81 11.76
N ARG A 36 3.35 -5.61 12.59
CA ARG A 36 3.36 -4.55 13.59
C ARG A 36 3.46 -3.15 12.97
N ALA A 37 4.16 -2.99 11.86
CA ALA A 37 4.21 -1.72 11.14
C ALA A 37 2.85 -1.36 10.54
N SER A 38 2.09 -2.33 10.01
CA SER A 38 0.73 -2.13 9.52
C SER A 38 -0.26 -1.72 10.62
N GLN A 39 -0.13 -2.27 11.83
CA GLN A 39 -1.00 -1.93 12.96
C GLN A 39 -0.72 -0.55 13.59
N SER A 40 0.43 0.07 13.31
CA SER A 40 0.79 1.41 13.77
C SER A 40 0.46 2.50 12.73
N ALA A 41 0.14 2.13 11.50
CA ALA A 41 -0.28 3.07 10.47
C ALA A 41 -1.69 3.62 10.77
N PRO A 42 -1.96 4.90 10.45
CA PRO A 42 -3.30 5.43 10.59
C PRO A 42 -4.27 4.65 9.72
N ARG A 43 -5.45 4.37 10.26
CA ARG A 43 -6.55 3.80 9.49
C ARG A 43 -7.12 4.84 8.55
N LEU A 44 -7.69 4.38 7.46
CA LEU A 44 -8.44 5.23 6.55
C LEU A 44 -9.54 5.97 7.32
N ASP A 45 -9.41 7.27 7.43
CA ASP A 45 -10.34 8.17 8.10
C ASP A 45 -10.32 9.51 7.35
N LEU A 46 -11.29 9.70 6.50
CA LEU A 46 -11.37 10.87 5.64
C LEU A 46 -12.84 11.13 5.26
N SER A 47 -13.30 12.34 5.53
CA SER A 47 -14.61 12.83 5.08
C SER A 47 -14.49 13.38 3.67
N LEU A 48 -15.39 12.96 2.79
CA LEU A 48 -15.47 13.44 1.41
C LEU A 48 -16.85 14.02 1.15
N ARG A 49 -16.87 15.11 0.41
CA ARG A 49 -18.07 15.58 -0.27
C ARG A 49 -18.09 15.03 -1.69
N LEU A 50 -19.10 14.22 -1.99
CA LEU A 50 -19.29 13.61 -3.29
C LEU A 50 -19.85 14.64 -4.31
N THR A 51 -19.76 14.30 -5.59
CA THR A 51 -20.28 15.10 -6.71
C THR A 51 -21.79 15.29 -6.69
N ASP A 52 -22.53 14.36 -6.07
CA ASP A 52 -23.99 14.47 -5.83
C ASP A 52 -24.34 15.30 -4.59
N GLY A 53 -23.36 15.89 -3.91
CA GLY A 53 -23.50 16.72 -2.73
C GLY A 53 -23.62 15.99 -1.39
N ARG A 54 -23.66 14.66 -1.39
CA ARG A 54 -23.65 13.86 -0.16
C ARG A 54 -22.27 13.88 0.49
N TRP A 55 -22.27 13.65 1.82
CA TRP A 55 -21.06 13.39 2.57
C TRP A 55 -20.87 11.90 2.77
N VAL A 56 -19.63 11.45 2.69
CA VAL A 56 -19.22 10.08 2.97
C VAL A 56 -18.03 10.13 3.93
N GLU A 57 -18.15 9.41 5.02
CA GLU A 57 -17.05 9.11 5.93
C GLU A 57 -16.41 7.78 5.50
N LEU A 58 -15.17 7.81 5.00
CA LEU A 58 -14.50 6.59 4.55
C LEU A 58 -14.24 5.62 5.70
N ALA A 59 -14.27 6.10 6.94
CA ALA A 59 -14.23 5.25 8.13
C ALA A 59 -15.44 4.32 8.26
N GLU A 60 -16.60 4.67 7.68
CA GLU A 60 -17.83 3.86 7.71
C GLU A 60 -17.77 2.68 6.73
N LEU A 61 -16.80 2.65 5.83
CA LEU A 61 -16.58 1.54 4.89
C LEU A 61 -15.89 0.32 5.53
N ARG A 62 -15.65 0.33 6.85
CA ARG A 62 -15.08 -0.83 7.56
C ARG A 62 -15.90 -2.08 7.30
N GLY A 63 -15.20 -3.21 7.13
CA GLY A 63 -15.78 -4.48 6.72
C GLY A 63 -15.67 -4.75 5.22
N THR A 64 -15.31 -3.73 4.42
CA THR A 64 -15.12 -3.86 2.97
C THR A 64 -13.77 -3.25 2.57
N PRO A 65 -12.96 -3.92 1.75
CA PRO A 65 -11.74 -3.34 1.21
C PRO A 65 -12.02 -2.12 0.34
N VAL A 66 -11.12 -1.14 0.36
CA VAL A 66 -11.28 0.13 -0.37
C VAL A 66 -10.07 0.39 -1.25
N LEU A 67 -10.31 0.68 -2.53
CA LEU A 67 -9.31 1.21 -3.44
C LEU A 67 -9.55 2.71 -3.64
N LEU A 68 -8.65 3.54 -3.16
CA LEU A 68 -8.67 4.96 -3.46
C LEU A 68 -7.91 5.23 -4.76
N PHE A 69 -8.55 5.94 -5.65
CA PHE A 69 -7.96 6.55 -6.83
C PHE A 69 -7.79 8.04 -6.58
N VAL A 70 -6.58 8.43 -6.17
CA VAL A 70 -6.24 9.83 -5.90
C VAL A 70 -5.81 10.48 -7.20
N PHE A 71 -6.51 11.54 -7.63
CA PHE A 71 -6.37 12.11 -8.96
C PHE A 71 -6.40 13.65 -8.96
N ALA A 72 -6.09 14.24 -10.10
CA ALA A 72 -6.37 15.64 -10.37
C ALA A 72 -7.09 15.80 -11.72
N THR A 73 -8.06 16.70 -11.79
CA THR A 73 -8.90 16.87 -12.99
C THR A 73 -8.13 17.42 -14.20
N PHE A 74 -7.01 18.12 -13.95
CA PHE A 74 -6.14 18.66 -14.99
C PHE A 74 -5.04 17.69 -15.44
N ASP A 75 -4.92 16.52 -14.77
CA ASP A 75 -3.88 15.55 -15.08
C ASP A 75 -4.36 14.53 -16.13
N ALA A 76 -3.67 14.53 -17.29
CA ALA A 76 -3.99 13.65 -18.40
C ALA A 76 -3.78 12.15 -18.06
N VAL A 77 -2.85 11.83 -17.16
CA VAL A 77 -2.59 10.44 -16.73
C VAL A 77 -3.71 9.95 -15.83
N SER A 78 -4.22 10.81 -14.95
CA SER A 78 -5.42 10.54 -14.14
C SER A 78 -6.63 10.25 -15.05
N GLN A 79 -6.85 11.06 -16.08
CA GLN A 79 -7.92 10.83 -17.04
C GLN A 79 -7.73 9.53 -17.82
N ALA A 80 -6.51 9.24 -18.29
CA ALA A 80 -6.20 8.01 -19.01
C ALA A 80 -6.41 6.74 -18.17
N SER A 81 -6.26 6.84 -16.83
CA SER A 81 -6.47 5.72 -15.91
C SER A 81 -7.90 5.17 -15.92
N LEU A 82 -8.88 5.97 -16.35
CA LEU A 82 -10.26 5.50 -16.49
C LEU A 82 -10.38 4.36 -17.53
N LYS A 83 -9.47 4.29 -18.50
CA LYS A 83 -9.48 3.22 -19.51
C LYS A 83 -9.34 1.83 -18.87
N SER A 84 -8.51 1.71 -17.85
CA SER A 84 -8.31 0.45 -17.11
C SER A 84 -9.29 0.29 -15.94
N LEU A 85 -9.68 1.39 -15.27
CA LEU A 85 -10.64 1.32 -14.17
C LEU A 85 -12.05 0.93 -14.61
N ARG A 86 -12.50 1.33 -15.81
CA ARG A 86 -13.84 1.00 -16.33
C ARG A 86 -14.13 -0.51 -16.43
N PRO A 87 -13.26 -1.33 -17.04
CA PRO A 87 -13.47 -2.77 -17.03
C PRO A 87 -13.15 -3.41 -15.67
N PHE A 88 -12.23 -2.85 -14.91
CA PHE A 88 -11.77 -3.41 -13.65
C PHE A 88 -12.84 -3.35 -12.54
N VAL A 89 -13.49 -2.19 -12.34
CA VAL A 89 -14.43 -1.98 -11.21
C VAL A 89 -15.58 -2.98 -11.20
N PRO A 90 -16.31 -3.23 -12.31
CA PRO A 90 -17.42 -4.19 -12.30
C PRO A 90 -16.99 -5.65 -12.13
N GLN A 91 -15.71 -5.97 -12.32
CA GLN A 91 -15.16 -7.31 -12.10
C GLN A 91 -14.76 -7.56 -10.64
N HIS A 92 -14.75 -6.50 -9.81
CA HIS A 92 -14.36 -6.55 -8.38
C HIS A 92 -15.45 -6.00 -7.47
N PRO A 93 -16.64 -6.64 -7.42
CA PRO A 93 -17.78 -6.15 -6.61
C PRO A 93 -17.54 -6.23 -5.11
N GLU A 94 -16.52 -7.00 -4.66
CA GLU A 94 -16.07 -7.10 -3.29
C GLU A 94 -15.28 -5.87 -2.82
N LEU A 95 -14.90 -4.98 -3.76
CA LEU A 95 -14.03 -3.84 -3.52
C LEU A 95 -14.81 -2.54 -3.74
N VAL A 96 -14.78 -1.64 -2.77
CA VAL A 96 -15.28 -0.28 -2.97
C VAL A 96 -14.20 0.58 -3.60
N VAL A 97 -14.48 1.18 -4.75
CA VAL A 97 -13.58 2.12 -5.41
C VAL A 97 -14.08 3.55 -5.21
N VAL A 98 -13.21 4.45 -4.77
CA VAL A 98 -13.53 5.86 -4.54
C VAL A 98 -12.46 6.75 -5.17
N GLY A 99 -12.88 7.68 -6.01
CA GLY A 99 -11.99 8.72 -6.53
C GLY A 99 -11.90 9.91 -5.58
N VAL A 100 -10.68 10.30 -5.23
CA VAL A 100 -10.39 11.43 -4.34
C VAL A 100 -9.57 12.46 -5.08
N ALA A 101 -10.10 13.66 -5.24
CA ALA A 101 -9.34 14.74 -5.89
C ALA A 101 -8.33 15.35 -4.93
N ALA A 102 -7.06 15.37 -5.34
CA ALA A 102 -5.94 15.97 -4.61
C ALA A 102 -5.54 17.31 -5.24
N GLN A 103 -6.51 18.24 -5.36
CA GLN A 103 -6.28 19.58 -5.87
C GLN A 103 -7.13 20.61 -5.14
N PRO A 104 -6.61 21.82 -4.92
CA PRO A 104 -7.35 22.86 -4.18
C PRO A 104 -8.64 23.27 -4.91
N ARG A 105 -9.70 23.51 -4.14
CA ARG A 105 -10.98 24.03 -4.66
C ARG A 105 -11.58 23.22 -5.79
N ALA A 106 -11.42 21.89 -5.73
CA ALA A 106 -11.75 20.96 -6.82
C ALA A 106 -13.28 20.76 -7.04
N GLY A 107 -14.16 21.14 -6.12
CA GLY A 107 -15.58 20.73 -6.12
C GLY A 107 -16.26 20.83 -7.49
N GLN A 108 -16.37 22.03 -8.06
CA GLN A 108 -17.01 22.23 -9.38
C GLN A 108 -16.25 21.54 -10.52
N LEU A 109 -14.92 21.46 -10.44
CA LEU A 109 -14.12 20.80 -11.47
C LEU A 109 -14.32 19.29 -11.45
N VAL A 110 -14.45 18.70 -10.26
CA VAL A 110 -14.73 17.27 -10.09
C VAL A 110 -16.16 16.94 -10.52
N GLU A 111 -17.13 17.78 -10.21
CA GLU A 111 -18.51 17.65 -10.70
C GLU A 111 -18.57 17.65 -12.24
N ALA A 112 -17.87 18.60 -12.88
CA ALA A 112 -17.78 18.68 -14.33
C ALA A 112 -17.05 17.46 -14.94
N TRP A 113 -16.01 16.99 -14.27
CA TRP A 113 -15.22 15.83 -14.67
C TRP A 113 -16.02 14.53 -14.55
N ASP A 114 -16.79 14.39 -13.46
CA ASP A 114 -17.72 13.28 -13.22
C ASP A 114 -18.79 13.21 -14.31
N TYR A 115 -19.47 14.33 -14.56
CA TYR A 115 -20.46 14.43 -15.60
C TYR A 115 -19.93 14.11 -17.01
N ALA A 116 -18.73 14.60 -17.34
CA ALA A 116 -18.16 14.43 -18.66
C ALA A 116 -17.60 13.04 -18.92
N LEU A 117 -17.04 12.39 -17.90
CA LEU A 117 -16.31 11.15 -18.02
C LEU A 117 -17.08 9.94 -17.46
N ASP A 118 -18.11 10.14 -16.67
CA ASP A 118 -18.98 9.08 -16.12
C ASP A 118 -18.19 7.86 -15.62
N PRO A 119 -17.33 8.01 -14.60
CA PRO A 119 -16.55 6.90 -14.06
C PRO A 119 -17.46 5.88 -13.35
N PRO A 120 -17.12 4.59 -13.30
CA PRO A 120 -17.93 3.54 -12.69
C PRO A 120 -17.80 3.51 -11.15
N PHE A 121 -17.45 4.62 -10.52
CA PHE A 121 -17.26 4.78 -9.07
C PHE A 121 -17.51 6.22 -8.66
N VAL A 122 -17.77 6.41 -7.37
CA VAL A 122 -18.02 7.75 -6.83
C VAL A 122 -16.77 8.61 -6.75
N LEU A 123 -16.93 9.89 -7.00
CA LEU A 123 -15.88 10.89 -6.86
C LEU A 123 -16.19 11.84 -5.72
N GLY A 124 -15.15 12.26 -5.02
CA GLY A 124 -15.28 13.22 -3.94
C GLY A 124 -14.07 14.12 -3.76
N THR A 125 -14.28 15.17 -2.99
CA THR A 125 -13.25 16.12 -2.56
C THR A 125 -13.24 16.21 -1.05
N ASN A 126 -12.10 16.49 -0.46
CA ASN A 126 -12.03 16.93 0.93
C ASN A 126 -12.03 18.47 0.95
N PRO A 127 -13.13 19.14 1.34
CA PRO A 127 -13.23 20.59 1.25
C PRO A 127 -12.39 21.32 2.31
N TYR A 128 -11.80 20.60 3.24
CA TYR A 128 -10.92 21.16 4.28
C TYR A 128 -9.45 21.24 3.85
N GLY A 129 -9.11 20.76 2.65
CA GLY A 129 -7.75 20.81 2.12
C GLY A 129 -6.80 19.80 2.75
N LEU A 130 -7.28 18.81 3.50
CA LEU A 130 -6.44 17.87 4.23
C LEU A 130 -5.63 16.96 3.29
N VAL A 131 -6.19 16.63 2.12
CA VAL A 131 -5.51 15.77 1.14
C VAL A 131 -4.38 16.53 0.44
N GLU A 132 -4.68 17.73 -0.03
CA GLU A 132 -3.72 18.57 -0.74
C GLU A 132 -2.55 19.02 0.15
N ASN A 133 -2.84 19.25 1.43
CA ASN A 133 -1.84 19.68 2.41
C ASN A 133 -1.06 18.50 3.02
N GLY A 134 -1.44 17.25 2.73
CA GLY A 134 -0.82 16.06 3.30
C GLY A 134 -1.15 15.84 4.80
N GLU A 135 -2.24 16.44 5.28
CA GLU A 135 -2.70 16.39 6.67
C GLU A 135 -3.76 15.30 6.91
N SER A 136 -4.22 14.64 5.83
CA SER A 136 -5.15 13.52 5.91
C SER A 136 -4.46 12.23 6.32
N THR A 137 -5.25 11.21 6.67
CA THR A 137 -4.75 9.84 6.92
C THR A 137 -4.11 9.18 5.69
N LEU A 138 -4.31 9.76 4.50
CA LEU A 138 -3.61 9.34 3.28
C LEU A 138 -2.13 9.73 3.29
N GLY A 139 -1.72 10.63 4.19
CA GLY A 139 -0.40 11.24 4.18
C GLY A 139 -0.18 12.12 2.95
N LYS A 140 1.07 12.43 2.66
CA LYS A 140 1.43 13.28 1.54
C LYS A 140 1.22 12.59 0.20
N ILE A 141 0.53 13.25 -0.72
CA ILE A 141 0.35 12.83 -2.11
C ILE A 141 1.28 13.67 -2.99
N ASP A 142 2.40 13.10 -3.37
CA ASP A 142 3.41 13.79 -4.19
C ASP A 142 3.17 13.67 -5.69
N THR A 143 2.36 12.71 -6.10
CA THR A 143 2.12 12.38 -7.51
C THR A 143 0.69 11.91 -7.73
N VAL A 144 0.09 12.33 -8.83
CA VAL A 144 -1.20 11.81 -9.31
C VAL A 144 -1.02 11.20 -10.70
N PRO A 145 -1.77 10.15 -11.04
CA PRO A 145 -2.64 9.41 -10.14
C PRO A 145 -1.87 8.57 -9.13
N THR A 146 -2.44 8.40 -7.92
CA THR A 146 -1.99 7.47 -6.90
C THR A 146 -3.12 6.51 -6.56
N PHE A 147 -2.81 5.23 -6.49
CA PHE A 147 -3.74 4.19 -6.08
C PHE A 147 -3.34 3.70 -4.70
N ILE A 148 -4.28 3.66 -3.76
CA ILE A 148 -4.03 3.23 -2.38
C ILE A 148 -5.07 2.18 -2.02
N LEU A 149 -4.60 0.98 -1.70
CA LEU A 149 -5.45 -0.13 -1.31
C LEU A 149 -5.49 -0.26 0.21
N TYR A 150 -6.69 -0.31 0.75
CA TYR A 150 -6.97 -0.57 2.15
C TYR A 150 -7.68 -1.90 2.32
N ASP A 151 -7.33 -2.62 3.38
CA ASP A 151 -8.05 -3.83 3.79
C ASP A 151 -9.41 -3.49 4.43
N ALA A 152 -10.17 -4.53 4.80
CA ALA A 152 -11.48 -4.37 5.43
C ALA A 152 -11.42 -3.69 6.81
N ASP A 153 -10.28 -3.75 7.50
CA ASP A 153 -10.04 -3.05 8.76
C ASP A 153 -9.64 -1.58 8.56
N GLY A 154 -9.41 -1.18 7.29
CA GLY A 154 -9.03 0.16 6.87
C GLY A 154 -7.54 0.46 7.03
N TYR A 155 -6.68 -0.55 7.09
CA TYR A 155 -5.24 -0.35 7.02
C TYR A 155 -4.75 -0.34 5.58
N GLU A 156 -3.83 0.55 5.27
CA GLU A 156 -3.17 0.57 3.97
C GLU A 156 -2.31 -0.68 3.80
N ILE A 157 -2.58 -1.44 2.73
CA ILE A 157 -1.85 -2.66 2.40
C ILE A 157 -1.03 -2.56 1.11
N ALA A 158 -1.35 -1.61 0.23
CA ALA A 158 -0.57 -1.34 -0.96
C ALA A 158 -0.77 0.10 -1.45
N ARG A 159 0.28 0.66 -2.06
CA ARG A 159 0.24 1.98 -2.70
C ARG A 159 1.09 1.95 -3.96
N THR A 160 0.61 2.56 -5.03
CA THR A 160 1.36 2.73 -6.28
C THR A 160 0.94 4.01 -7.00
N THR A 161 1.76 4.50 -7.91
CA THR A 161 1.54 5.76 -8.63
C THR A 161 1.65 5.55 -10.14
N GLY A 162 1.05 6.45 -10.91
CA GLY A 162 1.12 6.47 -12.36
C GLY A 162 0.01 5.67 -13.05
N LEU A 163 0.12 5.55 -14.37
CA LEU A 163 -0.85 4.83 -15.19
C LEU A 163 -0.73 3.32 -14.96
N LEU A 164 -1.81 2.72 -14.52
CA LEU A 164 -1.90 1.27 -14.35
C LEU A 164 -2.73 0.66 -15.47
N SER A 165 -2.28 -0.48 -15.98
CA SER A 165 -3.11 -1.36 -16.80
C SER A 165 -4.11 -2.13 -15.95
N GLU A 166 -5.10 -2.78 -16.56
CA GLU A 166 -6.03 -3.67 -15.85
C GLU A 166 -5.29 -4.82 -15.12
N ALA A 167 -4.23 -5.35 -15.73
CA ALA A 167 -3.40 -6.39 -15.11
C ALA A 167 -2.63 -5.86 -13.89
N ASP A 168 -2.16 -4.60 -13.93
CA ASP A 168 -1.49 -3.96 -12.79
C ASP A 168 -2.48 -3.73 -11.64
N LEU A 169 -3.71 -3.31 -11.95
CA LEU A 169 -4.79 -3.16 -10.96
C LEU A 169 -5.13 -4.51 -10.31
N ALA A 170 -5.28 -5.57 -11.12
CA ALA A 170 -5.51 -6.93 -10.61
C ALA A 170 -4.35 -7.41 -9.71
N GLN A 171 -3.11 -7.08 -10.06
CA GLN A 171 -1.95 -7.40 -9.23
C GLN A 171 -1.95 -6.58 -7.93
N LEU A 172 -2.37 -5.32 -7.97
CA LEU A 172 -2.46 -4.44 -6.80
C LEU A 172 -3.43 -4.99 -5.75
N VAL A 173 -4.59 -5.52 -6.18
CA VAL A 173 -5.63 -6.04 -5.27
C VAL A 173 -5.42 -7.50 -4.86
N LYS A 174 -4.45 -8.19 -5.45
CA LYS A 174 -4.15 -9.59 -5.13
C LYS A 174 -3.95 -9.91 -3.64
N PRO A 175 -3.38 -9.02 -2.81
CA PRO A 175 -3.29 -9.26 -1.37
C PRO A 175 -4.61 -9.53 -0.67
N LEU A 176 -5.74 -9.02 -1.20
CA LEU A 176 -7.09 -9.26 -0.68
C LEU A 176 -7.58 -10.70 -0.88
N SER A 177 -7.04 -11.40 -1.89
CA SER A 177 -7.45 -12.76 -2.25
C SER A 177 -6.70 -13.85 -1.46
N ARG A 178 -5.81 -13.49 -0.53
CA ARG A 178 -5.18 -14.47 0.34
C ARG A 178 -6.22 -14.90 1.36
N PRO A 179 -6.57 -16.21 1.43
CA PRO A 179 -7.39 -16.72 2.52
C PRO A 179 -6.65 -16.35 3.82
N GLY A 180 -7.38 -15.78 4.75
CA GLY A 180 -6.84 -15.44 6.05
C GLY A 180 -6.23 -16.68 6.69
N ASP A 181 -5.14 -16.46 7.38
CA ASP A 181 -4.49 -17.39 8.27
C ASP A 181 -5.45 -17.84 9.39
#